data_8106d732502e87552eaa49c85860d671
#
_entry.id   8106d732502e87552eaa49c85860d671
#
_cell.length_a   1.000
_cell.length_b   1.000
_cell.length_c   1.000
_cell.angle_alpha   90.00
_cell.angle_beta   90.00
_cell.angle_gamma   90.00
#
_symmetry.space_group_name_H-M   'P 1'
#
loop_
_entity.id
_entity.type
_entity.pdbx_description
1 polymer ?
#
loop_
_entity_poly.entity_id
_entity_poly.type
_entity_poly.pdbx_seq_one_letter_code
_entity_poly.pdbx_strand_id
1 'polypeptide(L)'
;MLLHHQFVRMAKKHSGKIAIKDKSTGKDITYSTALIGALILSSKFQKYDKGFIGIMIPTSAGCALAVIGALMSGRIPVMINYSTGAEANAKYAQKKCRFKTIITSKALLEKINCPLVEGMVYIEDIMAGVTT
;
A
#
# COMPACT_ATOMS: atom_id res chain seq x y z
N MET A 1 -14.88 -15.83 -0.40
CA MET A 1 -15.02 -14.36 -0.13
C MET A 1 -13.67 -13.71 -0.32
N LEU A 2 -13.64 -12.57 -1.02
CA LEU A 2 -12.40 -11.85 -1.24
C LEU A 2 -11.90 -11.16 0.02
N LEU A 3 -10.58 -11.03 0.14
CA LEU A 3 -9.92 -10.48 1.34
C LEU A 3 -10.46 -9.09 1.72
N HIS A 4 -10.57 -8.19 0.76
CA HIS A 4 -11.03 -6.83 1.05
C HIS A 4 -12.52 -6.78 1.42
N HIS A 5 -13.34 -7.69 0.91
CA HIS A 5 -14.73 -7.80 1.33
C HIS A 5 -14.82 -8.25 2.79
N GLN A 6 -14.00 -9.21 3.17
CA GLN A 6 -13.94 -9.69 4.55
C GLN A 6 -13.47 -8.59 5.49
N PHE A 7 -12.48 -7.80 5.07
CA PHE A 7 -11.98 -6.67 5.85
C PHE A 7 -13.10 -5.63 6.09
N VAL A 8 -13.83 -5.24 5.04
CA VAL A 8 -14.94 -4.27 5.16
C VAL A 8 -16.01 -4.79 6.11
N ARG A 9 -16.35 -6.06 6.00
CA ARG A 9 -17.33 -6.71 6.87
C ARG A 9 -16.91 -6.65 8.34
N MET A 10 -15.66 -7.00 8.63
CA MET A 10 -15.14 -6.97 9.99
C MET A 10 -15.02 -5.55 10.53
N ALA A 11 -14.67 -4.58 9.67
CA ALA A 11 -14.57 -3.19 10.07
C ALA A 11 -15.93 -2.63 10.48
N LYS A 12 -16.99 -3.00 9.77
CA LYS A 12 -18.36 -2.59 10.12
C LYS A 12 -18.84 -3.24 11.41
N LYS A 13 -18.49 -4.50 11.63
CA LYS A 13 -18.90 -5.26 12.81
C LYS A 13 -18.15 -4.85 14.07
N HIS A 14 -16.86 -4.55 13.94
CA HIS A 14 -15.96 -4.32 15.07
C HIS A 14 -15.24 -2.98 14.99
N SER A 15 -15.93 -1.92 14.57
CA SER A 15 -15.35 -0.61 14.25
C SER A 15 -14.41 -0.04 15.31
N GLY A 16 -14.74 -0.24 16.58
CA GLY A 16 -13.94 0.28 17.69
C GLY A 16 -12.80 -0.61 18.15
N LYS A 17 -12.68 -1.81 17.61
CA LYS A 17 -11.61 -2.73 17.99
C LYS A 17 -10.34 -2.44 17.21
N ILE A 18 -9.20 -2.82 17.77
CA ILE A 18 -7.88 -2.66 17.12
C ILE A 18 -7.77 -3.66 15.97
N ALA A 19 -7.52 -3.15 14.76
CA ALA A 19 -7.28 -3.97 13.57
C ALA A 19 -5.79 -4.21 13.35
N ILE A 20 -4.96 -3.19 13.60
CA ILE A 20 -3.53 -3.22 13.30
C ILE A 20 -2.76 -2.65 14.49
N LYS A 21 -1.75 -3.40 14.95
CA LYS A 21 -0.75 -2.91 15.91
C LYS A 21 0.53 -2.66 15.12
N ASP A 22 0.86 -1.40 14.93
CA ASP A 22 2.02 -1.01 14.12
C ASP A 22 3.22 -0.76 15.03
N LYS A 23 4.12 -1.74 15.07
CA LYS A 23 5.33 -1.64 15.90
C LYS A 23 6.28 -0.56 15.42
N SER A 24 6.27 -0.24 14.11
CA SER A 24 7.18 0.76 13.55
C SER A 24 6.85 2.17 14.05
N THR A 25 5.58 2.46 14.31
CA THR A 25 5.14 3.77 14.81
C THR A 25 4.69 3.75 16.26
N GLY A 26 4.52 2.55 16.84
CA GLY A 26 3.97 2.37 18.17
C GLY A 26 2.48 2.66 18.29
N LYS A 27 1.78 2.77 17.16
CA LYS A 27 0.36 3.12 17.12
C LYS A 27 -0.53 1.91 16.94
N ASP A 28 -1.68 1.92 17.62
CA ASP A 28 -2.75 0.96 17.39
C ASP A 28 -3.80 1.62 16.51
N ILE A 29 -4.24 0.90 15.48
CA ILE A 29 -5.21 1.42 14.51
C ILE A 29 -6.48 0.61 14.61
N THR A 30 -7.60 1.29 14.86
CA THR A 30 -8.91 0.64 14.93
C THR A 30 -9.42 0.27 13.55
N TYR A 31 -10.40 -0.64 13.51
CA TYR A 31 -11.03 -1.03 12.25
C TYR A 31 -11.65 0.17 11.52
N SER A 32 -12.28 1.10 12.24
CA SER A 32 -12.89 2.27 11.60
C SER A 32 -11.83 3.16 10.94
N THR A 33 -10.72 3.43 11.63
CA THR A 33 -9.61 4.23 11.07
C THR A 33 -8.96 3.50 9.89
N ALA A 34 -8.77 2.19 10.03
CA ALA A 34 -8.20 1.37 8.95
C ALA A 34 -9.11 1.39 7.71
N LEU A 35 -10.42 1.28 7.90
CA LEU A 35 -11.36 1.32 6.77
C LEU A 35 -11.32 2.67 6.06
N ILE A 36 -11.29 3.77 6.80
CA ILE A 36 -11.19 5.11 6.22
C ILE A 36 -9.88 5.24 5.43
N GLY A 37 -8.77 4.80 6.00
CA GLY A 37 -7.47 4.83 5.31
C GLY A 37 -7.46 4.01 4.02
N ALA A 38 -8.03 2.81 4.06
CA ALA A 38 -8.11 1.93 2.90
C ALA A 38 -9.00 2.53 1.81
N LEU A 39 -10.13 3.15 2.19
CA LEU A 39 -11.03 3.81 1.25
C LEU A 39 -10.36 4.99 0.56
N ILE A 40 -9.60 5.79 1.31
CA ILE A 40 -8.85 6.91 0.76
C ILE A 40 -7.83 6.41 -0.27
N LEU A 41 -7.05 5.39 0.10
CA LEU A 41 -6.05 4.83 -0.80
C LEU A 41 -6.69 4.19 -2.02
N SER A 42 -7.81 3.49 -1.85
CA SER A 42 -8.57 2.92 -2.97
C SER A 42 -8.97 4.01 -3.96
N SER A 43 -9.48 5.13 -3.46
CA SER A 43 -9.86 6.26 -4.29
C SER A 43 -8.65 6.84 -5.04
N LYS A 44 -7.52 7.01 -4.34
CA LYS A 44 -6.30 7.55 -4.95
C LYS A 44 -5.72 6.62 -6.00
N PHE A 45 -5.84 5.30 -5.81
CA PHE A 45 -5.29 4.33 -6.76
C PHE A 45 -6.10 4.24 -8.06
N GLN A 46 -7.32 4.77 -8.09
CA GLN A 46 -8.17 4.74 -9.30
C GLN A 46 -7.54 5.45 -10.49
N LYS A 47 -6.64 6.41 -10.27
CA LYS A 47 -5.98 7.14 -11.36
C LYS A 47 -4.87 6.34 -12.05
N TYR A 48 -4.43 5.23 -11.46
CA TYR A 48 -3.39 4.40 -12.06
C TYR A 48 -4.00 3.30 -12.93
N ASP A 49 -3.18 2.72 -13.82
CA ASP A 49 -3.63 1.69 -14.74
C ASP A 49 -4.27 0.51 -14.01
N LYS A 50 -5.26 -0.09 -14.63
CA LYS A 50 -5.91 -1.31 -14.13
C LYS A 50 -4.94 -2.48 -14.21
N GLY A 51 -5.22 -3.54 -13.44
CA GLY A 51 -4.40 -4.74 -13.41
C GLY A 51 -3.48 -4.75 -12.21
N PHE A 52 -2.19 -5.00 -12.45
CA PHE A 52 -1.22 -5.10 -11.36
C PHE A 52 -0.72 -3.74 -10.91
N ILE A 53 -0.49 -3.60 -9.63
CA ILE A 53 0.15 -2.43 -9.04
C ILE A 53 1.21 -2.92 -8.04
N GLY A 54 2.44 -2.40 -8.15
CA GLY A 54 3.51 -2.80 -7.25
C GLY A 54 3.39 -2.13 -5.89
N ILE A 55 3.70 -2.87 -4.85
CA ILE A 55 3.76 -2.35 -3.48
C ILE A 55 5.14 -2.65 -2.92
N MET A 56 5.91 -1.60 -2.65
CA MET A 56 7.25 -1.72 -2.06
C MET A 56 7.34 -0.77 -0.87
N ILE A 57 6.73 -1.18 0.22
CA ILE A 57 6.62 -0.40 1.45
C ILE A 57 7.03 -1.30 2.62
N PRO A 58 7.74 -0.77 3.64
CA PRO A 58 8.08 -1.59 4.82
C PRO A 58 6.84 -2.14 5.49
N THR A 59 7.00 -3.28 6.16
CA THR A 59 5.92 -3.91 6.94
C THR A 59 5.41 -2.90 7.98
N SER A 60 4.17 -2.45 7.78
CA SER A 60 3.59 -1.36 8.56
C SER A 60 2.08 -1.31 8.35
N ALA A 61 1.41 -0.47 9.11
CA ALA A 61 0.00 -0.20 8.87
C ALA A 61 -0.21 0.38 7.47
N GLY A 62 0.67 1.29 7.03
CA GLY A 62 0.59 1.87 5.69
C GLY A 62 0.66 0.83 4.60
N CYS A 63 1.54 -0.16 4.75
CA CYS A 63 1.65 -1.26 3.79
C CYS A 63 0.36 -2.09 3.75
N ALA A 64 -0.17 -2.46 4.90
CA ALA A 64 -1.40 -3.25 4.99
C ALA A 64 -2.56 -2.52 4.33
N LEU A 65 -2.70 -1.22 4.62
CA LEU A 65 -3.77 -0.41 4.04
C LEU A 65 -3.60 -0.21 2.54
N ALA A 66 -2.36 -0.11 2.05
CA ALA A 66 -2.09 0.00 0.62
C ALA A 66 -2.50 -1.27 -0.11
N VAL A 67 -2.23 -2.45 0.46
CA VAL A 67 -2.65 -3.73 -0.12
C VAL A 67 -4.17 -3.80 -0.20
N ILE A 68 -4.84 -3.50 0.91
CA ILE A 68 -6.31 -3.56 0.95
C ILE A 68 -6.91 -2.50 0.01
N GLY A 69 -6.35 -1.29 0.00
CA GLY A 69 -6.78 -0.22 -0.91
C GLY A 69 -6.64 -0.61 -2.37
N ALA A 70 -5.54 -1.28 -2.73
CA ALA A 70 -5.34 -1.80 -4.09
C ALA A 70 -6.43 -2.80 -4.46
N LEU A 71 -6.69 -3.77 -3.58
CA LEU A 71 -7.74 -4.78 -3.81
C LEU A 71 -9.12 -4.12 -3.94
N MET A 72 -9.43 -3.15 -3.09
CA MET A 72 -10.71 -2.43 -3.15
C MET A 72 -10.87 -1.63 -4.43
N SER A 73 -9.76 -1.16 -5.01
CA SER A 73 -9.77 -0.43 -6.29
C SER A 73 -9.81 -1.35 -7.50
N GLY A 74 -9.86 -2.67 -7.28
CA GLY A 74 -9.87 -3.65 -8.36
C GLY A 74 -8.49 -3.96 -8.94
N ARG A 75 -7.41 -3.51 -8.28
CA ARG A 75 -6.04 -3.82 -8.70
C ARG A 75 -5.53 -5.03 -7.96
N ILE A 76 -4.51 -5.67 -8.52
CA ILE A 76 -3.86 -6.82 -7.90
C ILE A 76 -2.49 -6.37 -7.42
N PRO A 77 -2.26 -6.34 -6.08
CA PRO A 77 -0.97 -5.89 -5.56
C PRO A 77 0.12 -6.92 -5.83
N VAL A 78 1.28 -6.43 -6.29
CA VAL A 78 2.50 -7.21 -6.47
C VAL A 78 3.46 -6.76 -5.40
N MET A 79 3.72 -7.63 -4.43
CA MET A 79 4.62 -7.32 -3.31
C MET A 79 6.05 -7.42 -3.78
N ILE A 80 6.83 -6.35 -3.60
CA ILE A 80 8.22 -6.29 -4.07
C ILE A 80 9.15 -6.30 -2.86
N ASN A 81 10.10 -7.24 -2.87
CA ASN A 81 11.10 -7.36 -1.82
C ASN A 81 12.08 -6.17 -1.90
N TYR A 82 12.24 -5.47 -0.79
CA TYR A 82 13.12 -4.31 -0.69
C TYR A 82 14.36 -4.57 0.17
N SER A 83 14.45 -5.71 0.85
CA SER A 83 15.56 -5.98 1.77
C SER A 83 16.87 -6.24 1.05
N THR A 84 16.84 -6.83 -0.14
CA THR A 84 18.01 -7.04 -0.98
C THR A 84 17.65 -6.82 -2.44
N GLY A 85 18.44 -6.00 -3.15
CA GLY A 85 18.27 -5.80 -4.57
C GLY A 85 16.96 -5.10 -4.96
N ALA A 86 16.52 -4.11 -4.17
CA ALA A 86 15.24 -3.44 -4.37
C ALA A 86 15.04 -2.90 -5.79
N GLU A 87 16.05 -2.21 -6.35
CA GLU A 87 15.94 -1.65 -7.70
C GLU A 87 15.75 -2.75 -8.75
N ALA A 88 16.57 -3.79 -8.68
CA ALA A 88 16.48 -4.91 -9.63
C ALA A 88 15.14 -5.64 -9.48
N ASN A 89 14.68 -5.85 -8.25
CA ASN A 89 13.42 -6.51 -7.97
C ASN A 89 12.24 -5.70 -8.52
N ALA A 90 12.27 -4.38 -8.36
CA ALA A 90 11.23 -3.50 -8.89
C ALA A 90 11.15 -3.59 -10.41
N LYS A 91 12.29 -3.45 -11.09
CA LYS A 91 12.36 -3.53 -12.55
C LYS A 91 11.94 -4.90 -13.07
N TYR A 92 12.35 -5.96 -12.38
CA TYR A 92 11.97 -7.32 -12.74
C TYR A 92 10.46 -7.53 -12.64
N ALA A 93 9.86 -7.06 -11.55
CA ALA A 93 8.41 -7.20 -11.35
C ALA A 93 7.64 -6.45 -12.43
N GLN A 94 8.05 -5.21 -12.74
CA GLN A 94 7.42 -4.41 -13.80
C GLN A 94 7.45 -5.13 -15.15
N LYS A 95 8.59 -5.70 -15.48
CA LYS A 95 8.78 -6.42 -16.76
C LYS A 95 7.99 -7.72 -16.78
N LYS A 96 8.09 -8.51 -15.71
CA LYS A 96 7.48 -9.85 -15.67
C LYS A 96 5.96 -9.78 -15.63
N CYS A 97 5.41 -8.87 -14.84
CA CYS A 97 3.96 -8.73 -14.66
C CYS A 97 3.35 -7.65 -15.55
N ARG A 98 4.15 -6.98 -16.35
CA ARG A 98 3.72 -5.96 -17.34
C ARG A 98 2.89 -4.85 -16.70
N PHE A 99 3.48 -4.18 -15.71
CA PHE A 99 2.86 -3.01 -15.11
C PHE A 99 3.91 -1.93 -14.90
N LYS A 100 3.45 -0.71 -14.59
CA LYS A 100 4.36 0.43 -14.43
C LYS A 100 4.39 0.96 -12.99
N THR A 101 3.22 1.17 -12.40
CA THR A 101 3.10 1.90 -11.14
C THR A 101 3.51 1.04 -9.96
N ILE A 102 4.45 1.57 -9.16
CA ILE A 102 4.88 0.97 -7.89
C ILE A 102 4.64 2.00 -6.80
N ILE A 103 3.85 1.65 -5.79
CA ILE A 103 3.66 2.48 -4.61
C ILE A 103 4.78 2.15 -3.65
N THR A 104 5.61 3.13 -3.34
CA THR A 104 6.76 2.96 -2.45
C THR A 104 6.79 4.07 -1.41
N SER A 105 7.84 4.12 -0.62
CA SER A 105 8.04 5.13 0.42
C SER A 105 9.34 5.87 0.15
N LYS A 106 9.28 7.20 0.19
CA LYS A 106 10.47 8.04 0.06
C LYS A 106 11.47 7.73 1.17
N ALA A 107 10.96 7.59 2.39
CA ALA A 107 11.79 7.25 3.54
C ALA A 107 12.49 5.90 3.36
N LEU A 108 11.79 4.91 2.79
CA LEU A 108 12.39 3.61 2.50
C LEU A 108 13.53 3.72 1.48
N LEU A 109 13.29 4.40 0.35
CA LEU A 109 14.30 4.53 -0.69
C LEU A 109 15.56 5.24 -0.17
N GLU A 110 15.40 6.26 0.65
CA GLU A 110 16.52 6.95 1.27
C GLU A 110 17.28 6.02 2.22
N LYS A 111 16.57 5.26 3.04
CA LYS A 111 17.17 4.35 4.02
C LYS A 111 18.00 3.26 3.37
N ILE A 112 17.55 2.71 2.24
CA ILE A 112 18.23 1.60 1.55
C ILE A 112 19.09 2.07 0.37
N ASN A 113 19.20 3.39 0.16
CA ASN A 113 19.93 3.98 -0.97
C ASN A 113 19.49 3.42 -2.32
N CYS A 114 18.18 3.25 -2.49
CA CYS A 114 17.61 2.78 -3.74
C CYS A 114 17.25 3.98 -4.62
N PRO A 115 17.72 4.01 -5.89
CA PRO A 115 17.32 5.09 -6.78
C PRO A 115 15.84 4.98 -7.14
N LEU A 116 15.26 6.11 -7.51
CA LEU A 116 13.87 6.14 -7.97
C LEU A 116 13.76 5.43 -9.32
N VAL A 117 12.99 4.37 -9.37
CA VAL A 117 12.71 3.63 -10.61
C VAL A 117 11.51 4.29 -11.29
N GLU A 118 11.53 4.35 -12.63
CA GLU A 118 10.40 4.92 -13.38
C GLU A 118 9.10 4.19 -13.02
N GLY A 119 8.07 4.95 -12.75
CA GLY A 119 6.77 4.42 -12.33
C GLY A 119 6.56 4.38 -10.82
N MET A 120 7.60 4.63 -10.04
CA MET A 120 7.46 4.71 -8.58
C MET A 120 6.74 5.98 -8.16
N VAL A 121 5.81 5.82 -7.22
CA VAL A 121 5.04 6.92 -6.62
C VAL A 121 5.16 6.79 -5.11
N TYR A 122 5.41 7.91 -4.44
CA TYR A 122 5.56 7.91 -2.98
C TYR A 122 4.20 7.92 -2.29
N ILE A 123 4.02 6.99 -1.34
CA ILE A 123 2.80 6.98 -0.52
C ILE A 123 2.68 8.26 0.31
N GLU A 124 3.81 8.84 0.71
CA GLU A 124 3.82 10.11 1.43
C GLU A 124 3.17 11.22 0.60
N ASP A 125 3.44 11.25 -0.71
CA ASP A 125 2.85 12.24 -1.62
C ASP A 125 1.36 11.98 -1.83
N ILE A 126 0.96 10.71 -1.95
CA ILE A 126 -0.45 10.34 -2.10
C ILE A 126 -1.26 10.81 -0.89
N MET A 127 -0.71 10.64 0.32
CA MET A 127 -1.41 10.98 1.55
C MET A 127 -1.28 12.46 1.93
N ALA A 128 -0.33 13.20 1.36
CA ALA A 128 -0.10 14.60 1.68
C ALA A 128 -1.31 15.49 1.34
N GLY A 129 -2.10 15.12 0.34
CA GLY A 129 -3.31 15.84 -0.04
C GLY A 129 -4.54 15.49 0.77
N VAL A 130 -4.42 14.60 1.75
CA VAL A 130 -5.55 14.15 2.57
C VAL A 130 -5.66 15.05 3.78
N THR A 131 -6.79 15.75 3.89
CA THR A 131 -7.12 16.54 5.09
C THR A 131 -7.97 15.71 6.03
N THR A 132 -7.63 15.74 7.28
CA THR A 132 -8.42 15.10 8.33
C THR A 132 -9.58 15.98 8.75
#